data_f717d94008798deb3d68cb02d2afa163
#
_entry.id   f717d94008798deb3d68cb02d2afa163
#
_cell.length_a   1.000
_cell.length_b   1.000
_cell.length_c   1.000
_cell.angle_alpha   90.00
_cell.angle_beta   90.00
_cell.angle_gamma   90.00
#
_symmetry.space_group_name_H-M   'P 1'
#
loop_
_entity.id
_entity.type
_entity.pdbx_description
1 polymer ?
#
loop_
_entity_poly.entity_id
_entity_poly.type
_entity_poly.pdbx_seq_one_letter_code
_entity_poly.pdbx_strand_id
1 'polypeptide(L)'
;MYTFKPQALFTKGISYAEFFDVNNGNLLGYSPFVTDFGLNGTMNEGDVEGGIGNQLIISLPDTSRLEVTATTADSALNNMALTVGAQLAGNGIIETMIGIVASGATLSLANAVAPYGAGEPLCYVLTSSGDDKAAVEAGSGQAYQVVNGTIQGFAAVSGNTYCVKYFIRNSSADELTIPALFQPAVVRAHFAVNVYSQKGGDT
;
A
#
# COMPACT_ATOMS: atom_id res chain seq x y z
N MET A 1 -47.14 -23.35 -2.50
CA MET A 1 -46.47 -23.77 -1.25
C MET A 1 -45.04 -24.16 -1.60
N TYR A 2 -44.07 -23.31 -1.31
CA TYR A 2 -42.66 -23.61 -1.60
C TYR A 2 -42.16 -24.59 -0.56
N THR A 3 -41.85 -25.79 -0.96
CA THR A 3 -41.19 -26.78 -0.10
C THR A 3 -39.71 -26.46 -0.03
N PHE A 4 -39.28 -25.88 1.05
CA PHE A 4 -37.85 -25.65 1.33
C PHE A 4 -37.24 -27.03 1.62
N LYS A 5 -36.44 -27.54 0.69
CA LYS A 5 -35.59 -28.70 0.97
C LYS A 5 -34.30 -28.12 1.57
N PRO A 6 -33.99 -28.41 2.83
CA PRO A 6 -32.72 -27.97 3.40
C PRO A 6 -31.59 -28.74 2.72
N GLN A 7 -30.96 -28.13 1.73
CA GLN A 7 -29.67 -28.60 1.24
C GLN A 7 -28.61 -28.08 2.21
N ALA A 8 -27.85 -28.98 2.78
CA ALA A 8 -26.70 -28.56 3.55
C ALA A 8 -25.67 -27.91 2.59
N LEU A 9 -25.59 -26.61 2.62
CA LEU A 9 -24.64 -25.83 1.87
C LEU A 9 -23.41 -25.61 2.75
N PHE A 10 -22.25 -26.01 2.26
CA PHE A 10 -20.99 -25.80 2.94
C PHE A 10 -20.21 -24.72 2.19
N THR A 11 -19.73 -23.73 2.92
CA THR A 11 -18.81 -22.73 2.38
C THR A 11 -17.39 -23.12 2.75
N LYS A 12 -16.50 -23.21 1.78
CA LYS A 12 -15.08 -23.49 1.99
C LYS A 12 -14.27 -22.28 1.59
N GLY A 13 -14.19 -21.31 2.50
CA GLY A 13 -13.38 -20.11 2.32
C GLY A 13 -13.91 -19.13 1.26
N ILE A 14 -13.23 -18.04 1.12
CA ILE A 14 -13.48 -17.03 0.09
C ILE A 14 -12.49 -17.23 -1.05
N SER A 15 -12.97 -17.13 -2.29
CA SER A 15 -12.12 -17.28 -3.47
C SER A 15 -11.32 -16.02 -3.73
N TYR A 16 -11.96 -14.85 -3.59
CA TYR A 16 -11.32 -13.55 -3.79
C TYR A 16 -12.14 -12.45 -3.10
N ALA A 17 -11.49 -11.32 -2.89
CA ALA A 17 -12.08 -10.09 -2.40
C ALA A 17 -11.84 -8.94 -3.38
N GLU A 18 -12.85 -8.13 -3.60
CA GLU A 18 -12.82 -6.92 -4.43
C GLU A 18 -13.28 -5.73 -3.59
N PHE A 19 -12.59 -4.61 -3.76
CA PHE A 19 -12.87 -3.37 -3.04
C PHE A 19 -13.17 -2.25 -4.04
N PHE A 20 -14.31 -1.63 -3.91
CA PHE A 20 -14.78 -0.59 -4.81
C PHE A 20 -14.97 0.73 -4.06
N ASP A 21 -14.71 1.84 -4.75
CA ASP A 21 -15.07 3.17 -4.28
C ASP A 21 -16.60 3.29 -4.13
N VAL A 22 -17.05 3.74 -2.97
CA VAL A 22 -18.48 3.88 -2.66
C VAL A 22 -19.17 4.95 -3.51
N ASN A 23 -18.42 5.94 -4.04
CA ASN A 23 -18.98 7.08 -4.76
C ASN A 23 -19.11 6.81 -6.26
N ASN A 24 -18.13 6.19 -6.87
CA ASN A 24 -18.07 6.03 -8.33
C ASN A 24 -18.07 4.57 -8.80
N GLY A 25 -17.92 3.61 -7.87
CA GLY A 25 -17.92 2.18 -8.17
C GLY A 25 -16.63 1.67 -8.85
N ASN A 26 -15.59 2.47 -8.90
CA ASN A 26 -14.32 2.04 -9.46
C ASN A 26 -13.65 0.98 -8.57
N LEU A 27 -13.01 -0.01 -9.19
CA LEU A 27 -12.24 -1.02 -8.49
C LEU A 27 -10.96 -0.36 -7.91
N LEU A 28 -10.83 -0.40 -6.60
CA LEU A 28 -9.68 0.15 -5.86
C LEU A 28 -8.65 -0.92 -5.51
N GLY A 29 -9.11 -2.13 -5.24
CA GLY A 29 -8.24 -3.24 -4.86
C GLY A 29 -8.88 -4.59 -5.16
N TYR A 30 -8.02 -5.59 -5.36
CA TYR A 30 -8.40 -6.97 -5.61
C TYR A 30 -7.42 -7.89 -4.91
N SER A 31 -7.91 -8.88 -4.20
CA SER A 31 -7.08 -9.93 -3.62
C SER A 31 -7.62 -11.32 -3.99
N PRO A 32 -6.87 -12.10 -4.75
CA PRO A 32 -7.22 -13.49 -5.07
C PRO A 32 -6.87 -14.47 -3.94
N PHE A 33 -6.17 -14.01 -2.90
CA PHE A 33 -5.63 -14.86 -1.83
C PHE A 33 -6.21 -14.48 -0.47
N VAL A 34 -7.49 -14.75 -0.25
CA VAL A 34 -8.11 -14.60 1.06
C VAL A 34 -7.86 -15.88 1.86
N THR A 35 -7.11 -15.76 2.95
CA THR A 35 -6.70 -16.90 3.79
C THR A 35 -7.62 -17.13 4.96
N ASP A 36 -8.24 -16.06 5.48
CA ASP A 36 -9.17 -16.15 6.59
C ASP A 36 -10.32 -15.14 6.40
N PHE A 37 -11.49 -15.51 6.88
CA PHE A 37 -12.68 -14.67 6.83
C PHE A 37 -13.53 -14.88 8.07
N GLY A 38 -13.81 -13.79 8.76
CA GLY A 38 -14.69 -13.76 9.91
C GLY A 38 -15.88 -12.84 9.68
N LEU A 39 -17.04 -13.28 10.12
CA LEU A 39 -18.26 -12.50 10.17
C LEU A 39 -18.75 -12.49 11.61
N ASN A 40 -18.75 -11.34 12.26
CA ASN A 40 -19.21 -11.19 13.62
C ASN A 40 -20.32 -10.14 13.68
N GLY A 41 -21.51 -10.57 14.10
CA GLY A 41 -22.66 -9.70 14.29
C GLY A 41 -22.89 -9.48 15.77
N THR A 42 -22.95 -8.23 16.20
CA THR A 42 -23.38 -7.83 17.53
C THR A 42 -24.65 -7.02 17.44
N MET A 43 -25.62 -7.34 18.27
CA MET A 43 -26.85 -6.57 18.42
C MET A 43 -26.99 -6.20 19.88
N ASN A 44 -27.08 -4.92 20.16
CA ASN A 44 -27.39 -4.42 21.49
C ASN A 44 -28.91 -4.26 21.58
N GLU A 45 -29.45 -4.70 22.69
CA GLU A 45 -30.86 -4.55 23.01
C GLU A 45 -31.01 -3.48 24.09
N GLY A 46 -31.90 -2.55 23.86
CA GLY A 46 -32.29 -1.54 24.84
C GLY A 46 -33.56 -2.01 25.55
N ASP A 47 -33.48 -2.20 26.86
CA ASP A 47 -34.61 -2.61 27.67
C ASP A 47 -35.42 -1.40 28.06
N VAL A 48 -36.72 -1.43 27.82
CA VAL A 48 -37.68 -0.45 28.34
C VAL A 48 -38.35 -1.03 29.54
N GLU A 49 -38.05 -0.47 30.69
CA GLU A 49 -38.62 -0.86 31.98
C GLU A 49 -39.64 0.18 32.44
N GLY A 50 -40.67 -0.25 33.12
CA GLY A 50 -41.70 0.65 33.65
C GLY A 50 -42.66 -0.01 34.59
N GLY A 51 -43.52 0.81 35.26
CA GLY A 51 -44.50 0.36 36.23
C GLY A 51 -43.96 0.19 37.64
N ILE A 52 -44.82 -0.30 38.53
CA ILE A 52 -44.47 -0.54 39.92
C ILE A 52 -43.54 -1.76 39.99
N GLY A 53 -42.29 -1.55 40.42
CA GLY A 53 -41.28 -2.60 40.53
C GLY A 53 -40.34 -2.71 39.33
N ASN A 54 -40.36 -1.73 38.42
CA ASN A 54 -39.43 -1.62 37.29
C ASN A 54 -39.36 -2.90 36.45
N GLN A 55 -40.52 -3.38 36.01
CA GLN A 55 -40.63 -4.59 35.23
C GLN A 55 -40.24 -4.31 33.77
N LEU A 56 -39.52 -5.24 33.15
CA LEU A 56 -39.21 -5.19 31.71
C LEU A 56 -40.53 -5.21 30.95
N ILE A 57 -40.79 -4.15 30.18
CA ILE A 57 -41.97 -4.03 29.31
C ILE A 57 -41.66 -4.59 27.94
N ILE A 58 -40.54 -4.21 27.37
CA ILE A 58 -40.11 -4.63 26.05
C ILE A 58 -38.59 -4.46 25.89
N SER A 59 -37.94 -5.38 25.19
CA SER A 59 -36.57 -5.24 24.72
C SER A 59 -36.60 -4.88 23.25
N LEU A 60 -36.00 -3.76 22.89
CA LEU A 60 -35.93 -3.27 21.49
C LEU A 60 -34.48 -3.34 20.99
N PRO A 61 -34.26 -3.74 19.75
CA PRO A 61 -32.93 -3.64 19.16
C PRO A 61 -32.54 -2.16 19.07
N ASP A 62 -31.43 -1.81 19.73
CA ASP A 62 -30.91 -0.43 19.75
C ASP A 62 -29.89 -0.23 18.63
N THR A 63 -28.79 -0.95 18.69
CA THR A 63 -27.73 -0.85 17.68
C THR A 63 -27.31 -2.23 17.21
N SER A 64 -27.21 -2.38 15.90
CA SER A 64 -26.61 -3.57 15.29
C SER A 64 -25.30 -3.22 14.62
N ARG A 65 -24.28 -4.02 14.86
CA ARG A 65 -22.99 -3.91 14.19
C ARG A 65 -22.63 -5.24 13.54
N LEU A 66 -22.31 -5.18 12.26
CA LEU A 66 -21.75 -6.31 11.54
C LEU A 66 -20.27 -6.00 11.27
N GLU A 67 -19.40 -6.83 11.81
CA GLU A 67 -17.97 -6.75 11.59
C GLU A 67 -17.55 -7.86 10.64
N VAL A 68 -16.86 -7.49 9.58
CA VAL A 68 -16.30 -8.40 8.59
C VAL A 68 -14.80 -8.29 8.67
N THR A 69 -14.13 -9.40 8.94
CA THR A 69 -12.68 -9.50 8.92
C THR A 69 -12.26 -10.40 7.77
N ALA A 70 -11.26 -9.95 7.01
CA ALA A 70 -10.67 -10.73 5.94
C ALA A 70 -9.16 -10.59 5.99
N THR A 71 -8.45 -11.71 6.01
CA THR A 71 -6.99 -11.74 5.94
C THR A 71 -6.58 -12.15 4.54
N THR A 72 -5.71 -11.36 3.94
CA THR A 72 -5.17 -11.65 2.61
C THR A 72 -3.69 -11.97 2.71
N ALA A 73 -3.22 -12.96 1.96
CA ALA A 73 -1.79 -13.27 1.82
C ALA A 73 -1.08 -12.39 0.78
N ASP A 74 -1.81 -11.46 0.20
CA ASP A 74 -1.38 -10.58 -0.86
C ASP A 74 -0.92 -9.24 -0.28
N SER A 75 0.32 -8.86 -0.60
CA SER A 75 0.93 -7.58 -0.20
C SER A 75 0.88 -6.53 -1.31
N ALA A 76 -0.12 -6.59 -2.19
CA ALA A 76 -0.30 -5.60 -3.25
C ALA A 76 -0.40 -4.18 -2.67
N LEU A 77 0.32 -3.24 -3.26
CA LEU A 77 0.35 -1.84 -2.81
C LEU A 77 -1.05 -1.22 -2.76
N ASN A 78 -1.95 -1.59 -3.68
CA ASN A 78 -3.34 -1.14 -3.68
C ASN A 78 -4.07 -1.53 -2.37
N ASN A 79 -3.90 -2.76 -1.91
CA ASN A 79 -4.52 -3.23 -0.68
C ASN A 79 -3.92 -2.53 0.55
N MET A 80 -2.61 -2.28 0.54
CA MET A 80 -1.96 -1.48 1.59
C MET A 80 -2.47 -0.04 1.59
N ALA A 81 -2.64 0.57 0.41
CA ALA A 81 -3.18 1.92 0.28
C ALA A 81 -4.58 2.04 0.89
N LEU A 82 -5.46 1.06 0.65
CA LEU A 82 -6.81 1.02 1.21
C LEU A 82 -6.80 0.97 2.75
N THR A 83 -5.90 0.20 3.35
CA THR A 83 -5.83 0.07 4.83
C THR A 83 -5.39 1.36 5.51
N VAL A 84 -4.57 2.17 4.85
CA VAL A 84 -4.10 3.46 5.40
C VAL A 84 -4.86 4.66 4.85
N GLY A 85 -5.83 4.46 3.95
CA GLY A 85 -6.58 5.53 3.31
C GLY A 85 -5.74 6.40 2.38
N ALA A 86 -4.63 5.85 1.87
CA ALA A 86 -3.75 6.52 0.93
C ALA A 86 -4.17 6.25 -0.52
N GLN A 87 -3.67 7.06 -1.42
CA GLN A 87 -3.78 6.83 -2.86
C GLN A 87 -2.41 6.46 -3.43
N LEU A 88 -2.40 5.55 -4.39
CA LEU A 88 -1.22 5.30 -5.20
C LEU A 88 -1.07 6.41 -6.23
N ALA A 89 0.11 6.99 -6.28
CA ALA A 89 0.51 7.91 -7.32
C ALA A 89 1.47 7.21 -8.27
N GLY A 90 1.18 7.22 -9.55
CA GLY A 90 2.14 6.79 -10.58
C GLY A 90 3.30 7.78 -10.71
N ASN A 91 4.35 7.41 -11.41
CA ASN A 91 5.56 8.21 -11.58
C ASN A 91 6.31 8.44 -10.25
N GLY A 92 6.43 7.35 -9.49
CA GLY A 92 7.10 7.32 -8.20
C GLY A 92 8.60 7.62 -8.29
N ILE A 93 9.18 7.97 -7.14
CA ILE A 93 10.61 8.25 -7.03
C ILE A 93 11.34 6.93 -6.75
N ILE A 94 12.34 6.63 -7.56
CA ILE A 94 13.21 5.46 -7.38
C ILE A 94 14.66 5.89 -7.22
N GLU A 95 15.40 5.08 -6.50
CA GLU A 95 16.84 5.17 -6.43
C GLU A 95 17.46 4.55 -7.69
N THR A 96 18.44 5.22 -8.27
CA THR A 96 19.19 4.72 -9.41
C THR A 96 20.69 4.90 -9.20
N MET A 97 21.48 4.11 -9.90
CA MET A 97 22.94 4.14 -9.86
C MET A 97 23.49 4.14 -11.28
N ILE A 98 24.35 5.09 -11.59
CA ILE A 98 24.96 5.20 -12.91
C ILE A 98 26.45 5.47 -12.82
N GLY A 99 27.19 5.07 -13.87
CA GLY A 99 28.56 5.46 -14.09
C GLY A 99 28.62 6.73 -14.95
N ILE A 100 29.32 7.75 -14.48
CA ILE A 100 29.48 9.03 -15.17
C ILE A 100 30.96 9.34 -15.37
N VAL A 101 31.35 9.67 -16.59
CA VAL A 101 32.68 10.16 -16.88
C VAL A 101 32.72 11.68 -16.62
N ALA A 102 33.66 12.11 -15.78
CA ALA A 102 33.80 13.53 -15.48
C ALA A 102 34.29 14.33 -16.68
N SER A 103 33.60 15.41 -16.99
CA SER A 103 34.01 16.41 -17.97
C SER A 103 34.50 17.66 -17.22
N GLY A 104 35.79 17.73 -16.99
CA GLY A 104 36.37 18.75 -16.10
C GLY A 104 36.20 18.39 -14.61
N ALA A 105 36.06 19.40 -13.78
CA ALA A 105 35.94 19.24 -12.32
C ALA A 105 34.52 19.00 -11.81
N THR A 106 33.58 18.78 -12.68
CA THR A 106 32.15 18.64 -12.32
C THR A 106 31.55 17.34 -12.86
N LEU A 107 30.50 16.86 -12.15
CA LEU A 107 29.65 15.76 -12.60
C LEU A 107 28.25 16.30 -12.86
N SER A 108 27.65 15.87 -13.97
CA SER A 108 26.28 16.24 -14.36
C SER A 108 25.32 15.08 -14.21
N LEU A 109 24.18 15.33 -13.55
CA LEU A 109 23.10 14.39 -13.36
C LEU A 109 21.82 14.95 -13.98
N ALA A 110 21.33 14.30 -15.04
CA ALA A 110 20.04 14.65 -15.61
C ALA A 110 18.90 14.09 -14.75
N ASN A 111 17.81 14.88 -14.63
CA ASN A 111 16.55 14.43 -14.00
C ASN A 111 16.64 14.01 -12.53
N ALA A 112 17.67 14.45 -11.79
CA ALA A 112 17.75 14.24 -10.35
C ALA A 112 16.57 14.93 -9.66
N VAL A 113 15.94 14.22 -8.72
CA VAL A 113 14.85 14.73 -7.88
C VAL A 113 15.16 14.55 -6.40
N ALA A 114 14.49 15.30 -5.54
CA ALA A 114 14.60 15.10 -4.11
C ALA A 114 14.06 13.73 -3.70
N PRO A 115 14.72 13.02 -2.76
CA PRO A 115 14.37 11.63 -2.42
C PRO A 115 12.94 11.46 -1.87
N TYR A 116 12.34 12.51 -1.33
CA TYR A 116 10.97 12.49 -0.78
C TYR A 116 10.04 13.50 -1.48
N GLY A 117 10.35 13.87 -2.71
CA GLY A 117 9.53 14.82 -3.48
C GLY A 117 9.60 16.27 -3.01
N ALA A 118 10.27 16.55 -1.90
CA ALA A 118 10.46 17.90 -1.35
C ALA A 118 11.92 18.13 -0.97
N GLY A 119 12.38 19.37 -1.12
CA GLY A 119 13.76 19.76 -0.88
C GLY A 119 14.63 19.70 -2.13
N GLU A 120 15.92 19.84 -1.93
CA GLU A 120 16.91 19.81 -3.02
C GLU A 120 17.22 18.34 -3.41
N PRO A 121 17.43 18.08 -4.72
CA PRO A 121 17.92 16.78 -5.17
C PRO A 121 19.25 16.43 -4.53
N LEU A 122 19.38 15.18 -4.08
CA LEU A 122 20.59 14.67 -3.44
C LEU A 122 21.19 13.52 -4.24
N CYS A 123 22.51 13.40 -4.16
CA CYS A 123 23.24 12.27 -4.69
C CYS A 123 24.39 11.84 -3.78
N TYR A 124 24.89 10.64 -4.01
CA TYR A 124 26.02 10.06 -3.31
C TYR A 124 27.02 9.56 -4.35
N VAL A 125 28.27 10.00 -4.25
CA VAL A 125 29.35 9.49 -5.08
C VAL A 125 29.98 8.30 -4.35
N LEU A 126 29.85 7.11 -4.89
CA LEU A 126 30.19 5.86 -4.21
C LEU A 126 31.62 5.40 -4.48
N THR A 127 32.02 5.46 -5.73
CA THR A 127 33.38 5.00 -6.15
C THR A 127 33.83 5.74 -7.41
N SER A 128 35.13 5.71 -7.63
CA SER A 128 35.78 6.22 -8.85
C SER A 128 36.64 5.12 -9.47
N SER A 129 36.80 5.13 -10.79
CA SER A 129 37.74 4.30 -11.51
C SER A 129 39.15 4.93 -11.64
N GLY A 130 39.32 6.14 -11.15
CA GLY A 130 40.56 6.90 -11.27
C GLY A 130 41.50 6.84 -10.06
N ASP A 131 42.47 7.67 -10.06
CA ASP A 131 43.51 7.83 -9.02
C ASP A 131 42.97 8.39 -7.69
N ASP A 132 41.82 9.03 -7.72
CA ASP A 132 41.08 9.53 -6.56
C ASP A 132 40.14 8.49 -5.89
N LYS A 133 40.19 7.23 -6.33
CA LYS A 133 39.29 6.17 -5.86
C LYS A 133 39.22 6.04 -4.34
N ALA A 134 40.37 5.99 -3.66
CA ALA A 134 40.40 5.82 -2.21
C ALA A 134 39.76 7.01 -1.46
N ALA A 135 39.93 8.22 -1.96
CA ALA A 135 39.34 9.42 -1.36
C ALA A 135 37.83 9.45 -1.57
N VAL A 136 37.34 9.03 -2.76
CA VAL A 136 35.92 8.94 -3.07
C VAL A 136 35.23 7.87 -2.23
N GLU A 137 35.83 6.69 -2.12
CA GLU A 137 35.27 5.58 -1.30
C GLU A 137 35.20 5.95 0.19
N ALA A 138 36.19 6.70 0.71
CA ALA A 138 36.16 7.18 2.09
C ALA A 138 35.01 8.20 2.33
N GLY A 139 34.59 8.96 1.31
CA GLY A 139 33.51 9.94 1.37
C GLY A 139 32.16 9.41 0.82
N SER A 140 32.05 8.10 0.51
CA SER A 140 30.88 7.55 -0.21
C SER A 140 29.53 7.69 0.50
N GLY A 141 29.53 7.90 1.82
CA GLY A 141 28.32 8.17 2.61
C GLY A 141 27.90 9.64 2.65
N GLN A 142 28.69 10.55 2.07
CA GLN A 142 28.38 11.98 2.07
C GLN A 142 27.32 12.29 1.00
N ALA A 143 26.27 13.01 1.41
CA ALA A 143 25.27 13.52 0.49
C ALA A 143 25.75 14.83 -0.15
N TYR A 144 25.60 14.93 -1.46
CA TYR A 144 25.87 16.14 -2.24
C TYR A 144 24.56 16.65 -2.84
N GLN A 145 24.39 17.97 -2.86
CA GLN A 145 23.25 18.60 -3.52
C GLN A 145 23.46 18.63 -5.04
N VAL A 146 22.34 18.49 -5.78
CA VAL A 146 22.34 18.62 -7.24
C VAL A 146 21.56 19.87 -7.63
N VAL A 147 22.27 20.89 -8.08
CA VAL A 147 21.67 22.16 -8.51
C VAL A 147 21.84 22.32 -10.03
N ASN A 148 20.75 22.56 -10.72
CA ASN A 148 20.73 22.67 -12.19
C ASN A 148 21.42 21.49 -12.88
N GLY A 149 21.22 20.27 -12.38
CA GLY A 149 21.81 19.06 -12.92
C GLY A 149 23.30 18.90 -12.66
N THR A 150 23.90 19.70 -11.78
CA THR A 150 25.32 19.61 -11.43
C THR A 150 25.50 19.33 -9.95
N ILE A 151 26.41 18.39 -9.63
CA ILE A 151 26.72 18.03 -8.26
C ILE A 151 27.54 19.17 -7.62
N GLN A 152 27.08 19.69 -6.49
CA GLN A 152 27.70 20.77 -5.77
C GLN A 152 28.64 20.25 -4.68
N GLY A 153 29.79 20.91 -4.51
CA GLY A 153 30.73 20.58 -3.43
C GLY A 153 31.58 19.31 -3.66
N PHE A 154 31.41 18.64 -4.79
CA PHE A 154 32.27 17.54 -5.22
C PHE A 154 33.23 18.00 -6.32
N ALA A 155 34.52 17.78 -6.14
CA ALA A 155 35.55 18.09 -7.12
C ALA A 155 35.92 16.79 -7.87
N ALA A 156 35.45 16.64 -9.11
CA ALA A 156 35.81 15.53 -9.94
C ALA A 156 37.15 15.71 -10.63
N VAL A 157 37.83 14.61 -10.92
CA VAL A 157 39.01 14.56 -11.80
C VAL A 157 38.55 14.25 -13.21
N SER A 158 38.93 15.12 -14.15
CA SER A 158 38.55 14.97 -15.57
C SER A 158 39.00 13.61 -16.13
N GLY A 159 38.11 12.94 -16.80
CA GLY A 159 38.36 11.62 -17.41
C GLY A 159 38.13 10.42 -16.48
N ASN A 160 38.02 10.61 -15.16
CA ASN A 160 37.67 9.55 -14.24
C ASN A 160 36.18 9.20 -14.38
N THR A 161 35.85 7.93 -14.16
CA THR A 161 34.45 7.45 -14.12
C THR A 161 34.02 7.29 -12.68
N TYR A 162 32.91 7.92 -12.33
CA TYR A 162 32.33 7.89 -10.98
C TYR A 162 31.03 7.10 -10.97
N CYS A 163 30.87 6.24 -9.99
CA CYS A 163 29.58 5.58 -9.71
C CYS A 163 28.78 6.47 -8.79
N VAL A 164 27.64 6.97 -9.27
CA VAL A 164 26.80 7.92 -8.53
C VAL A 164 25.43 7.33 -8.31
N LYS A 165 24.99 7.38 -7.07
CA LYS A 165 23.64 6.98 -6.62
C LYS A 165 22.79 8.23 -6.42
N TYR A 166 21.58 8.27 -6.99
CA TYR A 166 20.66 9.40 -6.88
C TYR A 166 19.22 8.98 -7.14
N PHE A 167 18.29 9.90 -7.04
CA PHE A 167 16.85 9.63 -7.16
C PHE A 167 16.31 10.25 -8.44
N ILE A 168 15.45 9.51 -9.14
CA ILE A 168 14.74 9.95 -10.35
C ILE A 168 13.26 9.60 -10.26
N ARG A 169 12.42 10.29 -11.04
CA ARG A 169 11.05 9.85 -11.27
C ARG A 169 11.01 8.76 -12.32
N ASN A 170 10.22 7.72 -12.06
CA ASN A 170 10.01 6.61 -12.98
C ASN A 170 8.51 6.41 -13.19
N SER A 171 8.07 6.49 -14.44
CA SER A 171 6.67 6.34 -14.82
C SER A 171 6.09 4.94 -14.57
N SER A 172 6.95 3.94 -14.40
CA SER A 172 6.56 2.56 -14.10
C SER A 172 6.61 2.23 -12.61
N ALA A 173 6.96 3.19 -11.76
CA ALA A 173 6.98 3.03 -10.32
C ALA A 173 5.75 3.68 -9.69
N ASP A 174 5.14 2.97 -8.77
CA ASP A 174 4.08 3.51 -7.94
C ASP A 174 4.65 4.01 -6.61
N GLU A 175 4.08 5.11 -6.11
CA GLU A 175 4.44 5.72 -4.84
C GLU A 175 3.25 5.66 -3.89
N LEU A 176 3.47 5.14 -2.70
CA LEU A 176 2.50 5.13 -1.61
C LEU A 176 2.91 6.12 -0.54
N THR A 177 2.19 7.23 -0.43
CA THR A 177 2.39 8.19 0.65
C THR A 177 1.42 7.93 1.79
N ILE A 178 1.95 7.56 2.95
CA ILE A 178 1.13 7.35 4.16
C ILE A 178 0.97 8.70 4.87
N PRO A 179 -0.27 9.21 5.01
CA PRO A 179 -0.51 10.47 5.71
C PRO A 179 -0.24 10.31 7.22
N ALA A 180 0.16 11.40 7.89
CA ALA A 180 0.43 11.39 9.33
C ALA A 180 -0.81 11.00 10.17
N LEU A 181 -1.99 11.37 9.70
CA LEU A 181 -3.28 10.94 10.22
C LEU A 181 -3.94 10.06 9.16
N PHE A 182 -3.70 8.77 9.25
CA PHE A 182 -4.32 7.83 8.32
C PHE A 182 -5.72 7.41 8.80
N GLN A 183 -6.64 7.30 7.86
CA GLN A 183 -7.96 6.73 8.07
C GLN A 183 -8.19 5.68 6.99
N PRO A 184 -8.61 4.47 7.36
CA PRO A 184 -8.96 3.46 6.36
C PRO A 184 -9.99 3.99 5.37
N ALA A 185 -9.83 3.62 4.12
CA ALA A 185 -10.79 4.03 3.09
C ALA A 185 -12.16 3.40 3.34
N VAL A 186 -13.23 4.19 3.10
CA VAL A 186 -14.59 3.65 3.09
C VAL A 186 -14.82 3.02 1.73
N VAL A 187 -15.01 1.71 1.71
CA VAL A 187 -15.13 0.93 0.48
C VAL A 187 -16.38 0.05 0.49
N ARG A 188 -16.87 -0.29 -0.69
CA ARG A 188 -17.81 -1.38 -0.88
C ARG A 188 -16.99 -2.65 -1.13
N ALA A 189 -17.09 -3.64 -0.24
CA ALA A 189 -16.40 -4.90 -0.39
C ALA A 189 -17.33 -5.96 -1.01
N HIS A 190 -16.79 -6.73 -1.94
CA HIS A 190 -17.43 -7.91 -2.52
C HIS A 190 -16.54 -9.12 -2.26
N PHE A 191 -17.13 -10.14 -1.65
CA PHE A 191 -16.43 -11.39 -1.36
C PHE A 191 -17.09 -12.52 -2.14
N ALA A 192 -16.31 -13.19 -2.99
CA ALA A 192 -16.79 -14.38 -3.69
C ALA A 192 -16.55 -15.62 -2.85
N VAL A 193 -17.63 -16.32 -2.53
CA VAL A 193 -17.62 -17.50 -1.66
C VAL A 193 -17.91 -18.75 -2.49
N ASN A 194 -17.06 -19.75 -2.38
CA ASN A 194 -17.33 -21.07 -2.98
C ASN A 194 -18.35 -21.83 -2.12
N VAL A 195 -19.48 -22.14 -2.72
CA VAL A 195 -20.55 -22.90 -2.07
C VAL A 195 -20.56 -24.31 -2.63
N TYR A 196 -20.44 -25.29 -1.77
CA TYR A 196 -20.52 -26.71 -2.12
C TYR A 196 -21.83 -27.28 -1.58
N SER A 197 -22.57 -27.97 -2.45
CA SER A 197 -23.69 -28.77 -2.02
C SER A 197 -23.28 -30.24 -1.86
N GLN A 198 -23.60 -30.84 -0.72
CA GLN A 198 -23.48 -32.29 -0.60
C GLN A 198 -24.58 -32.90 -1.44
N LYS A 199 -24.18 -33.55 -2.55
CA LYS A 199 -25.12 -34.38 -3.32
C LYS A 199 -25.45 -35.56 -2.43
N GLY A 200 -26.71 -35.64 -1.95
CA GLY A 200 -27.16 -36.80 -1.20
C GLY A 200 -26.94 -38.05 -2.06
N GLY A 201 -26.15 -38.98 -1.54
CA GLY A 201 -26.05 -40.30 -2.16
C GLY A 201 -27.43 -40.93 -2.10
N ASP A 202 -27.99 -41.26 -3.24
CA ASP A 202 -29.10 -42.20 -3.33
C ASP A 202 -28.62 -43.53 -2.78
N THR A 203 -29.14 -43.92 -1.62
CA THR A 203 -29.11 -45.30 -1.13
C THR A 203 -30.36 -45.98 -1.57
#